data_57dd977209f0857a750a397ae2bf87d9
#
_entry.id   57dd977209f0857a750a397ae2bf87d9
#
_cell.length_a   1.000
_cell.length_b   1.000
_cell.length_c   1.000
_cell.angle_alpha   90.00
_cell.angle_beta   90.00
_cell.angle_gamma   90.00
#
_symmetry.space_group_name_H-M   'P 1'
#
loop_
_entity.id
_entity.type
_entity.pdbx_description
1 polymer ?
#
loop_
_entity_poly.entity_id
_entity_poly.type
_entity_poly.pdbx_seq_one_letter_code
_entity_poly.pdbx_strand_id
1 'polypeptide(L)' 'IVIRVGPDQWRAFTSICPHERNPVGSFANGRITCFFHGSQFDTGGRVVVGPATSGLTEFPLAYDATARRITVQRGTT' A
#
# COMPACT_ATOMS: atom_id res chain seq x y z
N ILE A 1 3.63 -3.88 0.64
CA ILE A 1 2.86 -4.11 -0.59
C ILE A 1 3.23 -3.05 -1.64
N VAL A 2 3.41 -3.49 -2.86
CA VAL A 2 3.71 -2.61 -3.99
C VAL A 2 2.54 -2.69 -4.95
N ILE A 3 2.01 -1.53 -5.33
CA ILE A 3 0.87 -1.46 -6.25
C ILE A 3 1.24 -0.63 -7.47
N ARG A 4 0.65 -0.95 -8.62
CA ARG A 4 0.79 -0.18 -9.83
C ARG A 4 -0.39 0.77 -9.94
N VAL A 5 -0.10 2.07 -10.03
CA VAL A 5 -1.14 3.10 -10.06
C VAL A 5 -1.24 3.81 -11.41
N GLY A 6 -0.37 3.47 -12.35
CA GLY A 6 -0.36 4.02 -13.70
C GLY A 6 0.61 3.26 -14.57
N PRO A 7 0.78 3.62 -15.86
CA PRO A 7 1.61 2.85 -16.81
C PRO A 7 3.04 2.61 -16.34
N ASP A 8 3.68 3.63 -15.77
CA ASP A 8 5.03 3.51 -15.21
C ASP A 8 5.07 4.09 -13.82
N GLN A 9 3.96 3.96 -13.08
CA GLN A 9 3.83 4.53 -11.75
C GLN A 9 3.52 3.43 -10.74
N TRP A 10 4.31 3.39 -9.69
CA TRP A 10 4.21 2.39 -8.64
C TRP A 10 4.27 3.06 -7.29
N ARG A 11 3.61 2.49 -6.30
CA ARG A 11 3.66 2.97 -4.92
C ARG A 11 3.86 1.80 -3.98
N ALA A 12 4.56 2.04 -2.89
CA ALA A 12 4.85 1.02 -1.89
C ALA A 12 4.31 1.46 -0.53
N PHE A 13 3.61 0.56 0.13
CA PHE A 13 3.04 0.82 1.45
C PHE A 13 3.40 -0.30 2.40
N THR A 14 3.30 -0.02 3.70
CA THR A 14 3.39 -1.09 4.69
C THR A 14 2.34 -2.16 4.39
N SER A 15 2.70 -3.42 4.61
CA SER A 15 1.75 -4.52 4.48
C SER A 15 0.99 -4.77 5.78
N ILE A 16 1.19 -3.93 6.78
CA ILE A 16 0.56 -4.11 8.09
C ILE A 16 -0.56 -3.08 8.24
N CYS A 17 -1.78 -3.57 8.45
CA CYS A 17 -2.93 -2.72 8.69
C CYS A 17 -2.76 -1.97 10.01
N PRO A 18 -2.89 -0.63 10.03
CA PRO A 18 -2.68 0.12 11.26
C PRO A 18 -3.73 -0.12 12.33
N HIS A 19 -4.87 -0.70 11.97
CA HIS A 19 -5.94 -0.96 12.92
C HIS A 19 -5.55 -2.00 13.98
N GLU A 20 -5.08 -3.17 13.55
CA GLU A 20 -4.72 -4.26 14.48
C GLU A 20 -3.42 -4.94 14.11
N ARG A 21 -2.59 -4.30 13.32
CA ARG A 21 -1.32 -4.84 12.84
C ARG A 21 -1.45 -6.16 12.09
N ASN A 22 -2.61 -6.40 11.51
CA ASN A 22 -2.81 -7.56 10.65
C ASN A 22 -2.35 -7.23 9.23
N PRO A 23 -1.89 -8.24 8.45
CA PRO A 23 -1.49 -7.98 7.08
C PRO A 23 -2.67 -7.48 6.25
N VAL A 24 -2.41 -6.52 5.36
CA VAL A 24 -3.41 -6.17 4.35
C VAL A 24 -3.51 -7.30 3.34
N GLY A 25 -4.70 -7.46 2.79
CA GLY A 25 -4.99 -8.64 2.00
C GLY A 25 -4.72 -8.50 0.51
N SER A 26 -5.38 -7.56 -0.14
CA SER A 26 -5.34 -7.50 -1.59
C SER A 26 -5.50 -6.09 -2.10
N PHE A 27 -5.13 -5.90 -3.37
CA PHE A 27 -5.37 -4.67 -4.09
C PHE A 27 -6.22 -4.98 -5.32
N ALA A 28 -7.39 -4.38 -5.40
CA ALA A 28 -8.29 -4.52 -6.53
C ALA A 28 -9.21 -3.31 -6.62
N ASN A 29 -9.58 -2.92 -7.83
CA ASN A 29 -10.52 -1.83 -8.09
C ASN A 29 -10.12 -0.52 -7.42
N GLY A 30 -8.80 -0.24 -7.35
CA GLY A 30 -8.30 0.96 -6.73
C GLY A 30 -8.33 0.95 -5.20
N ARG A 31 -8.52 -0.21 -4.59
CA ARG A 31 -8.62 -0.34 -3.13
C ARG A 31 -7.70 -1.42 -2.61
N ILE A 32 -7.00 -1.09 -1.51
CA ILE A 32 -6.25 -2.05 -0.71
C ILE A 32 -7.16 -2.45 0.44
N THR A 33 -7.41 -3.74 0.60
CA THR A 33 -8.38 -4.25 1.58
C THR A 33 -7.68 -5.05 2.66
N CYS A 34 -7.98 -4.74 3.91
CA CYS A 34 -7.59 -5.55 5.05
C CYS A 34 -8.66 -6.63 5.27
N PHE A 35 -8.26 -7.90 5.26
CA PHE A 35 -9.21 -8.99 5.35
C PHE A 35 -9.83 -9.16 6.73
N PHE A 36 -9.16 -8.69 7.78
CA PHE A 36 -9.62 -9.02 9.13
C PHE A 36 -10.86 -8.25 9.54
N HIS A 37 -10.96 -6.97 9.17
CA HIS A 37 -12.11 -6.15 9.55
C HIS A 37 -12.67 -5.36 8.37
N GLY A 38 -12.20 -5.62 7.16
CA GLY A 38 -12.73 -4.98 5.97
C GLY A 38 -12.30 -3.54 5.76
N SER A 39 -11.30 -3.05 6.48
CA SER A 39 -10.77 -1.71 6.24
C SER A 39 -10.26 -1.59 4.81
N GLN A 40 -10.54 -0.47 4.16
CA GLN A 40 -10.12 -0.23 2.79
C GLN A 40 -9.34 1.08 2.70
N PHE A 41 -8.34 1.07 1.84
CA PHE A 41 -7.47 2.22 1.60
C PHE A 41 -7.43 2.51 0.11
N ASP A 42 -7.29 3.77 -0.25
CA ASP A 42 -7.18 4.15 -1.66
C ASP A 42 -5.73 3.98 -2.17
N THR A 43 -5.49 4.36 -3.42
CA THR A 43 -4.15 4.25 -4.02
C THR A 43 -3.12 5.18 -3.39
N GLY A 44 -3.55 6.15 -2.58
CA GLY A 44 -2.68 7.00 -1.79
C GLY A 44 -2.47 6.50 -0.37
N GLY A 45 -3.04 5.34 -0.04
CA GLY A 45 -2.92 4.78 1.30
C GLY A 45 -3.87 5.38 2.33
N ARG A 46 -4.81 6.23 1.89
CA ARG A 46 -5.76 6.88 2.82
C ARG A 46 -6.91 5.95 3.14
N VAL A 47 -7.40 6.05 4.37
CA VAL A 47 -8.57 5.26 4.79
C VAL A 47 -9.80 5.68 4.00
N VAL A 48 -10.47 4.71 3.40
CA VAL A 48 -11.74 4.92 2.71
C VAL A 48 -12.87 4.27 3.50
N VAL A 49 -12.62 3.08 4.05
CA VAL A 49 -13.57 2.34 4.87
C VAL A 49 -12.88 1.92 6.15
N GLY A 50 -13.49 2.26 7.31
CA GLY A 50 -12.98 1.86 8.61
C GLY A 50 -13.15 0.37 8.86
N PRO A 51 -12.73 -0.11 10.02
CA PRO A 51 -12.46 0.60 11.27
C PRO A 51 -11.06 1.24 11.41
N ALA A 52 -10.15 1.07 10.46
CA ALA A 52 -8.87 1.76 10.55
C ALA A 52 -9.07 3.28 10.62
N THR A 53 -8.32 3.95 11.48
CA THR A 53 -8.43 5.39 11.69
C THR A 53 -7.28 6.18 11.10
N SER A 54 -6.23 5.49 10.65
CA SER A 54 -5.08 6.12 10.01
C SER A 54 -4.75 5.37 8.73
N GLY A 55 -4.14 6.09 7.77
CA GLY A 55 -3.76 5.50 6.49
C GLY A 55 -2.55 4.59 6.60
N LEU A 56 -2.25 3.91 5.51
CA LEU A 56 -1.05 3.08 5.39
C LEU A 56 0.19 3.95 5.28
N THR A 57 1.26 3.54 5.93
CA THR A 57 2.56 4.20 5.77
C THR A 57 3.09 3.91 4.37
N GLU A 58 3.44 4.97 3.64
CA GLU A 58 4.03 4.85 2.32
C GLU A 58 5.55 4.86 2.42
N PHE A 59 6.21 4.00 1.67
CA PHE A 59 7.67 3.95 1.58
C PHE A 59 8.14 4.58 0.28
N PRO A 60 9.29 5.29 0.29
CA PRO A 60 9.88 5.78 -0.95
C PRO A 60 10.17 4.64 -1.91
N LEU A 61 9.92 4.88 -3.20
CA LEU A 61 10.06 3.88 -4.22
C LEU A 61 10.72 4.50 -5.44
N ALA A 62 11.69 3.81 -6.03
CA ALA A 62 12.30 4.16 -7.29
C ALA A 62 11.97 3.09 -8.32
N TYR A 63 11.58 3.50 -9.51
CA TYR A 63 11.28 2.60 -10.60
C TYR A 63 12.19 2.90 -11.78
N ASP A 64 12.91 1.88 -12.24
CA ASP A 64 13.75 1.95 -13.43
C ASP A 64 13.04 1.19 -14.56
N ALA A 65 12.44 1.92 -15.48
CA ALA A 65 11.67 1.33 -16.57
C ALA A 65 12.55 0.54 -17.53
N THR A 66 13.80 0.96 -17.74
CA THR A 66 14.74 0.28 -18.63
C THR A 66 15.13 -1.08 -18.08
N ALA A 67 15.45 -1.14 -16.79
CA ALA A 67 15.82 -2.38 -16.14
C ALA A 67 14.61 -3.16 -15.63
N ARG A 68 13.43 -2.56 -15.65
CA ARG A 68 12.20 -3.11 -15.08
C ARG A 68 12.41 -3.48 -13.61
N ARG A 69 13.02 -2.58 -12.86
CA ARG A 69 13.36 -2.80 -11.45
C ARG A 69 12.67 -1.80 -10.56
N ILE A 70 12.08 -2.30 -9.49
CA ILE A 70 11.50 -1.49 -8.43
C ILE A 70 12.37 -1.63 -7.20
N THR A 71 12.76 -0.49 -6.61
CA THR A 71 13.50 -0.47 -5.37
C THR A 71 12.67 0.27 -4.34
N VAL A 72 12.42 -0.38 -3.22
CA VAL A 72 11.64 0.18 -2.12
C VAL A 72 12.58 0.45 -0.95
N GLN A 73 12.57 1.68 -0.44
CA GLN A 73 13.35 2.04 0.73
C GLN A 73 12.45 1.97 1.95
N ARG A 74 12.61 0.90 2.73
CA ARG A 74 11.73 0.65 3.87
C ARG A 74 12.11 1.43 5.12
N GLY A 75 13.24 2.09 5.11
CA GLY A 75 13.72 2.79 6.29
C GLY A 75 14.26 1.83 7.34
N THR A 76 14.39 2.33 8.56
CA THR A 76 15.02 1.59 9.65
C THR A 76 14.02 1.03 10.66
N THR A 77 12.79 1.11 10.39
CA THR A 77 11.77 0.63 11.34
C THR A 77 11.32 -0.76 11.05
#